data_e142c277058958769639892babbcaea7
#
_entry.id   e142c277058958769639892babbcaea7
#
_cell.length_a   1.000
_cell.length_b   1.000
_cell.length_c   1.000
_cell.angle_alpha   90.00
_cell.angle_beta   90.00
_cell.angle_gamma   90.00
#
_symmetry.space_group_name_H-M   'P 1'
#
loop_
_entity.id
_entity.type
_entity.pdbx_description
1 polymer ?
#
loop_
_entity_poly.entity_id
_entity_poly.type
_entity_poly.pdbx_seq_one_letter_code
_entity_poly.pdbx_strand_id
1 'polypeptide(L)'
;LVAVGTSFFFGFKSGDNRSFQVAKNLDIFNSIVKELDMFYVDTIDPNKTIRTGIESMLYSLDPYTQYFPEDDQSELEQMLKNTYGGIGSIITWNTKLKRSMIAEPYEHMPAATVGLKAGDILMEIDGKDLAGKNNQEVSEMLRGQVGTSFKLKVQRPGTEQPLEFDIVRRSIQLPFIPYYAMLDNNIGYINLSTFSGNPSKEFKQAFLDLKKRGITSLVIDLRNNGGGLLDEAVEIANFFLPRGKTLVTTKGKTKQASNTYKTLREPLDLEIPLAVLVNSATASASEILAGALQDYDRAVVVGNRTFGKGLVQTTRPLPYGGTMKLTTSKYYIPSGRCVQAIDYKHRNEDGSVGRIPDSLTTVFHTAAGREVRDGGGVTPDITVKQDKLPNILFYLVNDNLIFNYATEYCLKHPTIPAPKDFKITDADYADFKAMVQKADFKYDQQTEKILKNLKEMAEFEGYLTDASDEFKALEKKLSHNLERDLDHFSKDIKEMIAVEIIKRYYYQRGSIIQQLKDDKDLKEAVGILTAPEKYKEMLSVPPIKPDEGKKEK
;
A
#
# COMPACT_ATOMS: atom_id res chain seq x y z
N LEU A 1 -65.49 31.72 40.55
CA LEU A 1 -64.04 31.66 40.45
C LEU A 1 -63.68 30.55 39.45
N VAL A 2 -63.36 30.92 38.20
CA VAL A 2 -62.89 30.03 37.12
C VAL A 2 -61.36 30.07 37.10
N ALA A 3 -60.72 28.93 37.37
CA ALA A 3 -59.29 28.77 37.23
C ALA A 3 -58.96 28.35 35.80
N VAL A 4 -58.31 29.22 35.04
CA VAL A 4 -57.74 28.93 33.73
C VAL A 4 -56.39 28.27 33.90
N GLY A 5 -56.31 26.98 33.63
CA GLY A 5 -55.04 26.24 33.58
C GLY A 5 -54.33 26.45 32.26
N THR A 6 -53.27 27.19 32.23
CA THR A 6 -52.36 27.29 31.07
C THR A 6 -51.43 26.11 31.06
N SER A 7 -51.69 25.16 30.11
CA SER A 7 -50.77 24.06 29.79
C SER A 7 -49.59 24.59 28.99
N PHE A 8 -48.41 24.67 29.60
CA PHE A 8 -47.16 24.90 28.90
C PHE A 8 -46.74 23.60 28.18
N PHE A 9 -46.92 23.55 26.88
CA PHE A 9 -46.24 22.57 26.04
C PHE A 9 -44.77 22.96 25.90
N PHE A 10 -43.90 22.29 26.67
CA PHE A 10 -42.47 22.31 26.36
C PHE A 10 -42.22 21.49 25.10
N GLY A 11 -41.91 22.17 24.02
CA GLY A 11 -41.40 21.56 22.83
C GLY A 11 -40.00 20.99 23.08
N PHE A 12 -39.87 19.69 23.23
CA PHE A 12 -38.56 19.00 23.31
C PHE A 12 -37.82 19.21 22.00
N LYS A 13 -36.70 19.95 22.03
CA LYS A 13 -35.78 20.09 20.94
C LYS A 13 -35.18 18.70 20.60
N SER A 14 -35.00 18.38 19.32
CA SER A 14 -34.49 17.10 18.83
C SER A 14 -33.12 16.65 19.41
N GLY A 15 -32.44 17.50 20.19
CA GLY A 15 -31.23 17.20 20.92
C GLY A 15 -31.42 16.29 22.13
N ASP A 16 -32.58 16.39 22.84
CA ASP A 16 -32.85 15.59 24.04
C ASP A 16 -33.05 14.10 23.72
N ASN A 17 -33.69 13.78 22.59
CA ASN A 17 -33.93 12.38 22.18
C ASN A 17 -32.62 11.64 21.89
N ARG A 18 -31.64 12.28 21.25
CA ARG A 18 -30.35 11.66 20.94
C ARG A 18 -29.52 11.36 22.20
N SER A 19 -29.44 12.32 23.14
CA SER A 19 -28.74 12.13 24.41
C SER A 19 -29.35 11.01 25.24
N PHE A 20 -30.67 10.94 25.27
CA PHE A 20 -31.40 9.86 25.93
C PHE A 20 -31.10 8.49 25.26
N GLN A 21 -31.12 8.41 23.93
CA GLN A 21 -30.80 7.16 23.21
C GLN A 21 -29.36 6.69 23.49
N VAL A 22 -28.41 7.61 23.55
CA VAL A 22 -27.01 7.27 23.88
C VAL A 22 -26.93 6.73 25.32
N ALA A 23 -27.50 7.42 26.31
CA ALA A 23 -27.51 6.97 27.71
C ALA A 23 -28.15 5.59 27.85
N LYS A 24 -29.36 5.40 27.28
CA LYS A 24 -30.08 4.12 27.30
C LYS A 24 -29.24 2.97 26.72
N ASN A 25 -28.59 3.17 25.56
CA ASN A 25 -27.81 2.12 24.95
C ASN A 25 -26.52 1.80 25.72
N LEU A 26 -25.91 2.79 26.38
CA LEU A 26 -24.77 2.55 27.26
C LEU A 26 -25.19 1.75 28.52
N ASP A 27 -26.35 2.01 29.11
CA ASP A 27 -26.88 1.23 30.23
C ASP A 27 -27.17 -0.23 29.83
N ILE A 28 -27.73 -0.43 28.63
CA ILE A 28 -27.95 -1.78 28.07
C ILE A 28 -26.61 -2.49 27.87
N PHE A 29 -25.62 -1.83 27.27
CA PHE A 29 -24.28 -2.38 27.05
C PHE A 29 -23.60 -2.79 28.36
N ASN A 30 -23.63 -1.90 29.37
CA ASN A 30 -23.10 -2.20 30.70
C ASN A 30 -23.80 -3.41 31.35
N SER A 31 -25.12 -3.51 31.22
CA SER A 31 -25.88 -4.67 31.71
C SER A 31 -25.49 -5.97 31.03
N ILE A 32 -25.36 -5.95 29.70
CA ILE A 32 -24.90 -7.12 28.94
C ILE A 32 -23.51 -7.58 29.39
N VAL A 33 -22.54 -6.65 29.57
CA VAL A 33 -21.19 -6.99 30.04
C VAL A 33 -21.25 -7.64 31.43
N LYS A 34 -22.07 -7.13 32.36
CA LYS A 34 -22.25 -7.70 33.69
C LYS A 34 -22.86 -9.10 33.67
N GLU A 35 -23.89 -9.31 32.85
CA GLU A 35 -24.51 -10.62 32.70
C GLU A 35 -23.54 -11.65 32.10
N LEU A 36 -22.73 -11.25 31.11
CA LEU A 36 -21.70 -12.10 30.52
C LEU A 36 -20.62 -12.47 31.55
N ASP A 37 -20.13 -11.52 32.33
CA ASP A 37 -19.10 -11.76 33.36
C ASP A 37 -19.62 -12.69 34.48
N MET A 38 -20.90 -12.57 34.85
CA MET A 38 -21.49 -13.35 35.94
C MET A 38 -21.98 -14.74 35.51
N PHE A 39 -22.53 -14.89 34.32
CA PHE A 39 -23.36 -16.06 33.95
C PHE A 39 -22.89 -16.80 32.70
N TYR A 40 -21.91 -16.28 31.94
CA TYR A 40 -21.41 -17.04 30.78
C TYR A 40 -20.75 -18.33 31.22
N VAL A 41 -20.98 -19.42 30.47
CA VAL A 41 -20.60 -20.79 30.85
C VAL A 41 -19.09 -20.96 31.08
N ASP A 42 -18.25 -20.21 30.35
CA ASP A 42 -16.79 -20.21 30.50
C ASP A 42 -16.31 -18.87 31.04
N THR A 43 -15.11 -18.88 31.67
CA THR A 43 -14.48 -17.64 32.12
C THR A 43 -14.11 -16.77 30.90
N ILE A 44 -14.62 -15.55 30.88
CA ILE A 44 -14.28 -14.56 29.85
C ILE A 44 -13.17 -13.64 30.34
N ASP A 45 -12.36 -13.13 29.39
CA ASP A 45 -11.47 -12.02 29.61
C ASP A 45 -12.23 -10.72 29.27
N PRO A 46 -12.59 -9.89 30.28
CA PRO A 46 -13.35 -8.67 30.05
C PRO A 46 -12.63 -7.68 29.13
N ASN A 47 -11.29 -7.57 29.24
CA ASN A 47 -10.51 -6.67 28.41
C ASN A 47 -10.60 -7.06 26.94
N LYS A 48 -10.40 -8.34 26.62
CA LYS A 48 -10.50 -8.86 25.27
C LYS A 48 -11.91 -8.74 24.71
N THR A 49 -12.92 -9.09 25.48
CA THR A 49 -14.33 -9.09 25.05
C THR A 49 -14.82 -7.67 24.77
N ILE A 50 -14.56 -6.72 25.69
CA ILE A 50 -14.96 -5.32 25.51
C ILE A 50 -14.19 -4.68 24.36
N ARG A 51 -12.87 -4.95 24.23
CA ARG A 51 -12.06 -4.47 23.13
C ARG A 51 -12.61 -4.92 21.78
N THR A 52 -12.97 -6.20 21.64
CA THR A 52 -13.61 -6.73 20.41
C THR A 52 -14.90 -5.97 20.08
N GLY A 53 -15.72 -5.67 21.09
CA GLY A 53 -16.94 -4.86 20.90
C GLY A 53 -16.65 -3.43 20.42
N ILE A 54 -15.65 -2.76 21.01
CA ILE A 54 -15.20 -1.42 20.60
C ILE A 54 -14.69 -1.45 19.15
N GLU A 55 -13.80 -2.38 18.82
CA GLU A 55 -13.22 -2.50 17.48
C GLU A 55 -14.30 -2.76 16.42
N SER A 56 -15.26 -3.65 16.70
CA SER A 56 -16.38 -3.93 15.81
C SER A 56 -17.27 -2.70 15.59
N MET A 57 -17.56 -1.94 16.66
CA MET A 57 -18.33 -0.69 16.59
C MET A 57 -17.60 0.34 15.72
N LEU A 58 -16.29 0.52 15.90
CA LEU A 58 -15.50 1.48 15.12
C LEU A 58 -15.38 1.06 13.66
N TYR A 59 -15.13 -0.22 13.40
CA TYR A 59 -15.04 -0.78 12.06
C TYR A 59 -16.36 -0.66 11.27
N SER A 60 -17.50 -0.64 11.95
CA SER A 60 -18.79 -0.40 11.31
C SER A 60 -18.92 0.98 10.67
N LEU A 61 -18.09 1.96 11.09
CA LEU A 61 -18.05 3.31 10.53
C LEU A 61 -17.12 3.39 9.32
N ASP A 62 -15.85 3.01 9.51
CA ASP A 62 -14.81 2.90 8.51
C ASP A 62 -13.59 2.13 9.09
N PRO A 63 -12.67 1.59 8.24
CA PRO A 63 -11.54 0.81 8.73
C PRO A 63 -10.40 1.66 9.32
N TYR A 64 -10.49 2.98 9.27
CA TYR A 64 -9.42 3.90 9.71
C TYR A 64 -9.67 4.45 11.11
N THR A 65 -10.92 4.39 11.58
CA THR A 65 -11.29 4.76 12.95
C THR A 65 -10.94 3.60 13.87
N GLN A 66 -9.93 3.79 14.73
CA GLN A 66 -9.30 2.74 15.53
C GLN A 66 -9.10 3.19 16.98
N TYR A 67 -9.11 2.22 17.89
CA TYR A 67 -8.79 2.39 19.30
C TYR A 67 -7.44 1.76 19.61
N PHE A 68 -6.59 2.51 20.30
CA PHE A 68 -5.29 2.06 20.80
C PHE A 68 -5.32 2.15 22.32
N PRO A 69 -5.32 1.02 23.05
CA PRO A 69 -5.16 1.01 24.49
C PRO A 69 -3.77 1.49 24.92
N GLU A 70 -3.54 1.68 26.21
CA GLU A 70 -2.25 2.13 26.75
C GLU A 70 -1.08 1.27 26.27
N ASP A 71 -1.25 -0.05 26.25
CA ASP A 71 -0.20 -1.01 25.85
C ASP A 71 0.17 -0.92 24.36
N ASP A 72 -0.73 -0.42 23.49
CA ASP A 72 -0.56 -0.35 22.04
C ASP A 72 -0.12 1.06 21.55
N GLN A 73 0.26 1.97 22.46
CA GLN A 73 0.70 3.33 22.06
C GLN A 73 1.96 3.32 21.18
N SER A 74 2.81 2.32 21.35
CA SER A 74 4.00 2.13 20.50
C SER A 74 3.64 1.88 19.03
N GLU A 75 2.54 1.18 18.75
CA GLU A 75 2.04 0.95 17.40
C GLU A 75 1.54 2.25 16.76
N LEU A 76 0.79 3.05 17.52
CA LEU A 76 0.35 4.37 17.06
C LEU A 76 1.53 5.30 16.77
N GLU A 77 2.54 5.34 17.65
CA GLU A 77 3.76 6.13 17.43
C GLU A 77 4.53 5.68 16.19
N GLN A 78 4.67 4.38 15.98
CA GLN A 78 5.29 3.82 14.77
C GLN A 78 4.55 4.28 13.52
N MET A 79 3.22 4.21 13.53
CA MET A 79 2.38 4.63 12.40
C MET A 79 2.57 6.13 12.06
N LEU A 80 2.69 6.99 13.09
CA LEU A 80 2.82 8.43 12.91
C LEU A 80 4.25 8.86 12.58
N LYS A 81 5.25 8.29 13.26
CA LYS A 81 6.67 8.69 13.15
C LYS A 81 7.46 7.85 12.15
N ASN A 82 6.91 6.73 11.68
CA ASN A 82 7.62 5.72 10.87
C ASN A 82 8.89 5.19 11.57
N THR A 83 8.85 5.07 12.91
CA THR A 83 9.98 4.59 13.73
C THR A 83 9.51 3.57 14.75
N TYR A 84 10.33 2.56 15.02
CA TYR A 84 10.08 1.59 16.09
C TYR A 84 11.39 1.08 16.69
N GLY A 85 11.34 0.60 17.93
CA GLY A 85 12.48 -0.08 18.56
C GLY A 85 12.58 -1.53 18.08
N GLY A 86 13.69 -1.93 17.46
CA GLY A 86 13.84 -3.28 16.93
C GLY A 86 15.18 -3.54 16.25
N ILE A 87 15.19 -4.54 15.36
CA ILE A 87 16.42 -4.99 14.67
C ILE A 87 16.54 -4.48 13.23
N GLY A 88 15.47 -3.95 12.63
CA GLY A 88 15.47 -3.48 11.25
C GLY A 88 15.56 -4.61 10.23
N SER A 89 14.54 -5.47 10.21
CA SER A 89 14.44 -6.58 9.27
C SER A 89 12.97 -6.91 8.98
N ILE A 90 12.69 -7.33 7.75
CA ILE A 90 11.45 -8.03 7.40
C ILE A 90 11.65 -9.51 7.73
N ILE A 91 10.65 -10.13 8.31
CA ILE A 91 10.58 -11.58 8.52
C ILE A 91 9.45 -12.19 7.69
N THR A 92 9.59 -13.43 7.28
CA THR A 92 8.59 -14.19 6.54
C THR A 92 8.36 -15.55 7.18
N TRP A 93 7.15 -16.09 7.01
CA TRP A 93 6.78 -17.39 7.53
C TRP A 93 7.13 -18.50 6.54
N ASN A 94 7.80 -19.53 7.01
CA ASN A 94 7.99 -20.77 6.24
C ASN A 94 6.99 -21.83 6.71
N THR A 95 6.03 -22.15 5.87
CA THR A 95 4.94 -23.09 6.17
C THR A 95 5.42 -24.51 6.39
N LYS A 96 6.50 -24.93 5.68
CA LYS A 96 7.08 -26.27 5.80
C LYS A 96 7.89 -26.41 7.10
N LEU A 97 8.68 -25.41 7.44
CA LEU A 97 9.51 -25.42 8.66
C LEU A 97 8.73 -24.98 9.91
N LYS A 98 7.54 -24.40 9.75
CA LYS A 98 6.74 -23.79 10.82
C LYS A 98 7.55 -22.82 11.68
N ARG A 99 8.36 -21.98 11.01
CA ARG A 99 9.25 -20.98 11.63
C ARG A 99 9.31 -19.72 10.79
N SER A 100 9.55 -18.61 11.46
CA SER A 100 9.87 -17.35 10.78
C SER A 100 11.33 -17.36 10.31
N MET A 101 11.59 -16.66 9.22
CA MET A 101 12.93 -16.47 8.65
C MET A 101 13.17 -14.98 8.41
N ILE A 102 14.43 -14.57 8.39
CA ILE A 102 14.82 -13.27 7.89
C ILE A 102 14.53 -13.21 6.37
N ALA A 103 13.61 -12.34 5.96
CA ALA A 103 13.33 -12.09 4.54
C ALA A 103 14.26 -11.02 3.97
N GLU A 104 14.46 -9.93 4.73
CA GLU A 104 15.32 -8.83 4.31
C GLU A 104 15.84 -8.08 5.55
N PRO A 105 17.14 -8.11 5.84
CA PRO A 105 17.74 -7.19 6.78
C PRO A 105 17.90 -5.82 6.09
N TYR A 106 17.51 -4.72 6.76
CA TYR A 106 17.66 -3.39 6.18
C TYR A 106 19.11 -2.90 6.26
N GLU A 107 19.55 -2.22 5.20
CA GLU A 107 20.89 -1.66 5.10
C GLU A 107 21.21 -0.75 6.31
N HIS A 108 22.38 -0.90 6.92
CA HIS A 108 22.86 -0.14 8.10
C HIS A 108 22.06 -0.32 9.40
N MET A 109 21.07 -1.20 9.44
CA MET A 109 20.29 -1.50 10.64
C MET A 109 20.92 -2.65 11.45
N PRO A 110 20.54 -2.84 12.74
CA PRO A 110 21.16 -3.83 13.61
C PRO A 110 21.25 -5.23 13.01
N ALA A 111 20.18 -5.72 12.38
CA ALA A 111 20.16 -7.04 11.74
C ALA A 111 21.27 -7.21 10.70
N ALA A 112 21.40 -6.24 9.77
CA ALA A 112 22.46 -6.26 8.77
C ALA A 112 23.84 -6.07 9.39
N THR A 113 23.97 -5.21 10.42
CA THR A 113 25.24 -4.86 11.06
C THR A 113 25.85 -6.07 11.78
N VAL A 114 25.03 -6.92 12.43
CA VAL A 114 25.51 -8.14 13.08
C VAL A 114 25.75 -9.28 12.10
N GLY A 115 25.37 -9.13 10.82
CA GLY A 115 25.60 -10.10 9.77
C GLY A 115 24.47 -11.14 9.60
N LEU A 116 23.24 -10.82 10.05
CA LEU A 116 22.05 -11.58 9.66
C LEU A 116 21.83 -11.46 8.15
N LYS A 117 21.38 -12.54 7.53
CA LYS A 117 21.15 -12.64 6.10
C LYS A 117 19.74 -13.11 5.79
N ALA A 118 19.24 -12.75 4.61
CA ALA A 118 18.00 -13.33 4.10
C ALA A 118 18.15 -14.86 4.00
N GLY A 119 17.15 -15.59 4.50
CA GLY A 119 17.19 -17.05 4.61
C GLY A 119 17.57 -17.57 5.99
N ASP A 120 18.09 -16.75 6.92
CA ASP A 120 18.36 -17.17 8.29
C ASP A 120 17.04 -17.57 8.99
N ILE A 121 16.92 -18.82 9.41
CA ILE A 121 15.76 -19.40 10.10
C ILE A 121 15.86 -19.04 11.58
N LEU A 122 14.85 -18.38 12.12
CA LEU A 122 14.83 -17.94 13.51
C LEU A 122 14.52 -19.12 14.43
N MET A 123 15.48 -19.48 15.29
CA MET A 123 15.40 -20.65 16.18
C MET A 123 14.98 -20.27 17.59
N GLU A 124 15.70 -19.35 18.24
CA GLU A 124 15.51 -18.97 19.64
C GLU A 124 15.78 -17.48 19.85
N ILE A 125 15.06 -16.88 20.79
CA ILE A 125 15.35 -15.55 21.35
C ILE A 125 15.52 -15.70 22.85
N ASP A 126 16.70 -15.36 23.40
CA ASP A 126 17.07 -15.52 24.82
C ASP A 126 16.74 -16.92 25.35
N GLY A 127 17.06 -17.98 24.57
CA GLY A 127 16.79 -19.37 24.89
C GLY A 127 15.34 -19.84 24.76
N LYS A 128 14.42 -18.96 24.35
CA LYS A 128 13.00 -19.29 24.07
C LYS A 128 12.85 -19.76 22.64
N ASP A 129 12.41 -21.01 22.45
CA ASP A 129 12.15 -21.58 21.12
C ASP A 129 11.02 -20.81 20.38
N LEU A 130 11.24 -20.59 19.08
CA LEU A 130 10.31 -19.90 18.17
C LEU A 130 9.50 -20.86 17.29
N ALA A 131 9.61 -22.18 17.50
CA ALA A 131 8.84 -23.18 16.74
C ALA A 131 7.33 -22.94 16.90
N GLY A 132 6.62 -22.90 15.79
CA GLY A 132 5.16 -22.74 15.78
C GLY A 132 4.64 -21.34 16.09
N LYS A 133 5.49 -20.38 16.50
CA LYS A 133 5.11 -18.98 16.68
C LYS A 133 4.96 -18.30 15.34
N ASN A 134 3.84 -17.63 15.12
CA ASN A 134 3.58 -16.90 13.89
C ASN A 134 4.48 -15.64 13.77
N ASN A 135 4.48 -15.01 12.58
CA ASN A 135 5.31 -13.83 12.32
C ASN A 135 5.02 -12.65 13.25
N GLN A 136 3.78 -12.48 13.70
CA GLN A 136 3.43 -11.39 14.60
C GLN A 136 4.07 -11.62 15.98
N GLU A 137 3.89 -12.79 16.56
CA GLU A 137 4.50 -13.17 17.86
C GLU A 137 6.02 -13.04 17.84
N VAL A 138 6.66 -13.49 16.76
CA VAL A 138 8.12 -13.37 16.60
C VAL A 138 8.53 -11.90 16.42
N SER A 139 7.77 -11.11 15.65
CA SER A 139 8.02 -9.67 15.47
C SER A 139 7.94 -8.91 16.80
N GLU A 140 6.95 -9.21 17.65
CA GLU A 140 6.81 -8.63 18.99
C GLU A 140 8.01 -8.95 19.88
N MET A 141 8.55 -10.18 19.81
CA MET A 141 9.76 -10.56 20.56
C MET A 141 11.03 -9.88 20.03
N LEU A 142 11.13 -9.63 18.72
CA LEU A 142 12.27 -8.92 18.11
C LEU A 142 12.22 -7.41 18.40
N ARG A 143 11.03 -6.84 18.56
CA ARG A 143 10.82 -5.45 18.96
C ARG A 143 11.06 -5.26 20.46
N GLY A 144 11.14 -4.00 20.87
CA GLY A 144 11.26 -3.63 22.27
C GLY A 144 11.93 -2.28 22.46
N GLN A 145 12.20 -1.95 23.72
CA GLN A 145 12.80 -0.67 24.08
C GLN A 145 14.18 -0.50 23.44
N VAL A 146 14.43 0.67 22.85
CA VAL A 146 15.73 1.05 22.27
C VAL A 146 16.82 0.95 23.32
N GLY A 147 17.96 0.37 22.92
CA GLY A 147 19.11 0.14 23.80
C GLY A 147 19.12 -1.19 24.55
N THR A 148 17.99 -1.93 24.57
CA THR A 148 17.96 -3.29 25.13
C THR A 148 18.63 -4.29 24.19
N SER A 149 19.28 -5.31 24.74
CA SER A 149 19.94 -6.38 23.97
C SER A 149 19.26 -7.74 24.21
N PHE A 150 19.42 -8.63 23.27
CA PHE A 150 19.00 -10.03 23.36
C PHE A 150 19.90 -10.91 22.49
N LYS A 151 19.90 -12.23 22.78
CA LYS A 151 20.56 -13.24 21.97
C LYS A 151 19.60 -13.84 20.97
N LEU A 152 19.96 -13.83 19.69
CA LEU A 152 19.22 -14.46 18.61
C LEU A 152 20.01 -15.66 18.08
N LYS A 153 19.41 -16.84 18.12
CA LYS A 153 19.94 -18.06 17.50
C LYS A 153 19.23 -18.33 16.19
N VAL A 154 19.99 -18.54 15.14
CA VAL A 154 19.46 -18.82 13.80
C VAL A 154 20.11 -20.05 13.19
N GLN A 155 19.37 -20.77 12.34
CA GLN A 155 19.94 -21.76 11.45
C GLN A 155 20.08 -21.13 10.06
N ARG A 156 21.32 -20.93 9.63
CA ARG A 156 21.63 -20.44 8.30
C ARG A 156 21.69 -21.59 7.31
N PRO A 157 21.00 -21.53 6.16
CA PRO A 157 21.19 -22.51 5.09
C PRO A 157 22.66 -22.61 4.70
N GLY A 158 23.15 -23.86 4.54
CA GLY A 158 24.56 -24.11 4.22
C GLY A 158 25.53 -24.13 5.41
N THR A 159 25.07 -23.91 6.64
CA THR A 159 25.89 -24.12 7.86
C THR A 159 25.43 -25.35 8.61
N GLU A 160 26.39 -26.13 9.14
CA GLU A 160 26.10 -27.32 9.95
C GLU A 160 25.56 -26.96 11.33
N GLN A 161 26.11 -25.92 11.93
CA GLN A 161 25.75 -25.48 13.29
C GLN A 161 24.95 -24.18 13.24
N PRO A 162 23.97 -24.00 14.16
CA PRO A 162 23.31 -22.75 14.38
C PRO A 162 24.29 -21.60 14.70
N LEU A 163 23.96 -20.40 14.30
CA LEU A 163 24.71 -19.19 14.59
C LEU A 163 24.01 -18.40 15.69
N GLU A 164 24.79 -17.78 16.58
CA GLU A 164 24.28 -16.89 17.63
C GLU A 164 24.73 -15.45 17.38
N PHE A 165 23.80 -14.50 17.61
CA PHE A 165 24.04 -13.08 17.44
C PHE A 165 23.56 -12.32 18.68
N ASP A 166 24.43 -11.47 19.23
CA ASP A 166 24.06 -10.50 20.24
C ASP A 166 23.54 -9.24 19.53
N ILE A 167 22.26 -8.91 19.70
CA ILE A 167 21.60 -7.82 18.99
C ILE A 167 21.15 -6.74 19.96
N VAL A 168 21.54 -5.52 19.71
CA VAL A 168 21.04 -4.33 20.43
C VAL A 168 19.93 -3.68 19.61
N ARG A 169 18.73 -3.57 20.20
CA ARG A 169 17.62 -2.87 19.57
C ARG A 169 17.94 -1.39 19.40
N ARG A 170 17.68 -0.87 18.22
CA ARG A 170 17.81 0.55 17.89
C ARG A 170 16.49 1.11 17.43
N SER A 171 16.38 2.44 17.39
CA SER A 171 15.31 3.10 16.66
C SER A 171 15.48 2.83 15.18
N ILE A 172 14.53 2.11 14.61
CA ILE A 172 14.49 1.75 13.18
C ILE A 172 13.65 2.79 12.47
N GLN A 173 14.24 3.44 11.50
CA GLN A 173 13.57 4.37 10.61
C GLN A 173 13.85 3.95 9.17
N LEU A 174 12.80 3.64 8.41
CA LEU A 174 12.96 3.35 6.99
C LEU A 174 13.20 4.65 6.22
N PRO A 175 14.02 4.63 5.17
CA PRO A 175 14.27 5.81 4.35
C PRO A 175 12.97 6.27 3.69
N PHE A 176 12.69 7.57 3.75
CA PHE A 176 11.55 8.16 3.06
C PHE A 176 11.77 8.20 1.55
N ILE A 177 13.04 8.33 1.13
CA ILE A 177 13.50 8.29 -0.26
C ILE A 177 14.44 7.09 -0.43
N PRO A 178 13.91 5.86 -0.62
CA PRO A 178 14.74 4.66 -0.77
C PRO A 178 15.71 4.71 -1.94
N TYR A 179 15.32 5.46 -2.98
CA TYR A 179 16.14 5.64 -4.16
C TYR A 179 15.85 6.96 -4.87
N TYR A 180 16.91 7.64 -5.31
CA TYR A 180 16.82 8.74 -6.27
C TYR A 180 18.04 8.69 -7.19
N ALA A 181 17.86 9.09 -8.44
CA ALA A 181 18.94 9.09 -9.44
C ALA A 181 18.65 10.07 -10.58
N MET A 182 19.71 10.43 -11.30
CA MET A 182 19.59 10.99 -12.63
C MET A 182 19.52 9.81 -13.62
N LEU A 183 18.44 9.73 -14.36
CA LEU A 183 18.22 8.79 -15.46
C LEU A 183 18.79 9.36 -16.76
N ASP A 184 18.66 8.59 -17.85
CA ASP A 184 18.99 9.07 -19.19
C ASP A 184 18.20 10.35 -19.53
N ASN A 185 18.66 11.12 -20.52
CA ASN A 185 18.06 12.39 -20.95
C ASN A 185 17.99 13.47 -19.85
N ASN A 186 18.89 13.41 -18.86
CA ASN A 186 18.94 14.34 -17.71
C ASN A 186 17.61 14.41 -16.93
N ILE A 187 16.90 13.31 -16.83
CA ILE A 187 15.66 13.20 -16.06
C ILE A 187 16.02 12.81 -14.63
N GLY A 188 15.59 13.61 -13.64
CA GLY A 188 15.64 13.23 -12.24
C GLY A 188 14.55 12.21 -11.92
N TYR A 189 14.84 11.26 -11.06
CA TYR A 189 13.88 10.31 -10.49
C TYR A 189 13.98 10.32 -8.98
N ILE A 190 12.86 10.44 -8.28
CA ILE A 190 12.77 10.35 -6.82
C ILE A 190 11.64 9.39 -6.46
N ASN A 191 11.99 8.29 -5.77
CA ASN A 191 11.01 7.38 -5.18
C ASN A 191 10.68 7.85 -3.76
N LEU A 192 9.44 8.27 -3.53
CA LEU A 192 8.92 8.70 -2.23
C LEU A 192 8.03 7.60 -1.65
N SER A 193 8.50 6.91 -0.61
CA SER A 193 7.85 5.70 -0.06
C SER A 193 6.75 5.98 0.95
N THR A 194 6.78 7.11 1.66
CA THR A 194 5.80 7.47 2.69
C THR A 194 5.80 8.96 2.98
N PHE A 195 4.69 9.46 3.53
CA PHE A 195 4.56 10.80 4.10
C PHE A 195 4.56 10.79 5.64
N SER A 196 4.83 9.65 6.29
CA SER A 196 5.01 9.62 7.75
C SER A 196 6.40 10.12 8.13
N GLY A 197 6.52 10.79 9.28
CA GLY A 197 7.78 11.39 9.71
C GLY A 197 8.05 12.76 9.07
N ASN A 198 9.21 12.94 8.43
CA ASN A 198 9.64 14.23 7.86
C ASN A 198 10.28 14.08 6.46
N PRO A 199 9.55 13.49 5.50
CA PRO A 199 10.07 13.19 4.15
C PRO A 199 10.36 14.43 3.31
N SER A 200 9.71 15.56 3.53
CA SER A 200 9.91 16.80 2.77
C SER A 200 11.36 17.28 2.83
N LYS A 201 12.02 17.09 3.95
CA LYS A 201 13.44 17.44 4.13
C LYS A 201 14.35 16.59 3.24
N GLU A 202 14.16 15.26 3.25
CA GLU A 202 14.96 14.35 2.42
C GLU A 202 14.64 14.56 0.93
N PHE A 203 13.37 14.76 0.58
CA PHE A 203 12.96 15.07 -0.78
C PHE A 203 13.62 16.34 -1.31
N LYS A 204 13.65 17.41 -0.50
CA LYS A 204 14.35 18.65 -0.85
C LYS A 204 15.84 18.42 -1.10
N GLN A 205 16.51 17.64 -0.25
CA GLN A 205 17.93 17.31 -0.40
C GLN A 205 18.18 16.53 -1.71
N ALA A 206 17.38 15.50 -1.98
CA ALA A 206 17.48 14.70 -3.20
C ALA A 206 17.23 15.56 -4.46
N PHE A 207 16.21 16.41 -4.44
CA PHE A 207 15.89 17.31 -5.55
C PHE A 207 17.02 18.31 -5.82
N LEU A 208 17.55 18.96 -4.79
CA LEU A 208 18.66 19.93 -4.94
C LEU A 208 19.96 19.27 -5.40
N ASP A 209 20.24 18.03 -4.98
CA ASP A 209 21.38 17.26 -5.48
C ASP A 209 21.20 16.94 -6.97
N LEU A 210 20.03 16.49 -7.38
CA LEU A 210 19.72 16.25 -8.79
C LEU A 210 19.81 17.52 -9.63
N LYS A 211 19.33 18.66 -9.12
CA LYS A 211 19.47 19.98 -9.79
C LYS A 211 20.94 20.33 -10.01
N LYS A 212 21.80 20.11 -9.01
CA LYS A 212 23.27 20.34 -9.15
C LYS A 212 23.90 19.43 -10.22
N ARG A 213 23.36 18.22 -10.41
CA ARG A 213 23.79 17.29 -11.48
C ARG A 213 23.26 17.67 -12.86
N GLY A 214 22.36 18.66 -12.96
CA GLY A 214 21.88 19.21 -14.23
C GLY A 214 20.63 18.52 -14.78
N ILE A 215 19.73 18.03 -13.93
CA ILE A 215 18.44 17.51 -14.41
C ILE A 215 17.62 18.62 -15.09
N THR A 216 16.91 18.26 -16.14
CA THR A 216 16.03 19.15 -16.92
C THR A 216 14.54 18.85 -16.71
N SER A 217 14.21 17.71 -16.14
CA SER A 217 12.85 17.29 -15.77
C SER A 217 12.90 16.33 -14.59
N LEU A 218 11.75 16.06 -13.93
CA LEU A 218 11.68 15.22 -12.73
C LEU A 218 10.51 14.26 -12.79
N VAL A 219 10.76 13.00 -12.44
CA VAL A 219 9.76 11.98 -12.13
C VAL A 219 9.68 11.81 -10.62
N ILE A 220 8.49 11.98 -10.05
CA ILE A 220 8.17 11.69 -8.64
C ILE A 220 7.40 10.37 -8.61
N ASP A 221 7.96 9.33 -8.01
CA ASP A 221 7.30 8.02 -7.92
C ASP A 221 6.58 7.88 -6.57
N LEU A 222 5.26 7.87 -6.62
CA LEU A 222 4.34 7.68 -5.48
C LEU A 222 3.67 6.31 -5.51
N ARG A 223 4.09 5.40 -6.37
CA ARG A 223 3.54 4.05 -6.42
C ARG A 223 3.82 3.33 -5.10
N ASN A 224 2.84 2.59 -4.62
CA ASN A 224 2.86 1.88 -3.33
C ASN A 224 3.02 2.78 -2.09
N ASN A 225 2.86 4.11 -2.24
CA ASN A 225 2.89 5.05 -1.12
C ASN A 225 1.47 5.24 -0.56
N GLY A 226 1.20 4.65 0.60
CA GLY A 226 -0.11 4.73 1.29
C GLY A 226 -0.42 6.08 1.92
N GLY A 227 0.46 7.08 1.80
CA GLY A 227 0.29 8.42 2.37
C GLY A 227 1.07 8.61 3.68
N GLY A 228 0.47 9.33 4.61
CA GLY A 228 1.02 9.75 5.89
C GLY A 228 0.51 11.12 6.31
N LEU A 229 1.39 12.00 6.74
CA LEU A 229 1.04 13.33 7.24
C LEU A 229 0.65 14.27 6.08
N LEU A 230 -0.50 14.91 6.21
CA LEU A 230 -1.02 15.85 5.22
C LEU A 230 -0.06 17.05 5.04
N ASP A 231 0.51 17.55 6.12
CA ASP A 231 1.41 18.70 6.10
C ASP A 231 2.68 18.43 5.29
N GLU A 232 3.16 17.20 5.25
CA GLU A 232 4.32 16.79 4.45
C GLU A 232 4.01 16.81 2.94
N ALA A 233 2.80 16.39 2.54
CA ALA A 233 2.35 16.52 1.15
C ALA A 233 2.22 17.99 0.73
N VAL A 234 1.71 18.84 1.62
CA VAL A 234 1.62 20.29 1.42
C VAL A 234 3.03 20.89 1.25
N GLU A 235 3.97 20.48 2.08
CA GLU A 235 5.35 21.00 2.04
C GLU A 235 6.07 20.59 0.74
N ILE A 236 5.90 19.34 0.26
CA ILE A 236 6.50 18.90 -1.01
C ILE A 236 5.82 19.61 -2.20
N ALA A 237 4.50 19.76 -2.19
CA ALA A 237 3.80 20.51 -3.24
C ALA A 237 4.25 21.99 -3.31
N ASN A 238 4.58 22.56 -2.15
CA ASN A 238 5.09 23.94 -2.07
C ASN A 238 6.43 24.13 -2.80
N PHE A 239 7.21 23.09 -3.05
CA PHE A 239 8.45 23.18 -3.82
C PHE A 239 8.21 23.51 -5.30
N PHE A 240 7.02 23.20 -5.82
CA PHE A 240 6.69 23.26 -7.25
C PHE A 240 5.50 24.17 -7.60
N LEU A 241 4.84 24.77 -6.62
CA LEU A 241 3.67 25.62 -6.81
C LEU A 241 3.91 27.03 -6.25
N PRO A 242 3.34 28.07 -6.85
CA PRO A 242 3.46 29.43 -6.35
C PRO A 242 2.89 29.57 -4.94
N ARG A 243 3.46 30.49 -4.16
CA ARG A 243 2.97 30.82 -2.82
C ARG A 243 1.51 31.27 -2.84
N GLY A 244 0.73 30.88 -1.80
CA GLY A 244 -0.66 31.27 -1.60
C GLY A 244 -1.69 30.37 -2.29
N LYS A 245 -1.27 29.33 -3.04
CA LYS A 245 -2.16 28.37 -3.67
C LYS A 245 -2.81 27.44 -2.64
N THR A 246 -4.12 27.24 -2.73
CA THR A 246 -4.84 26.26 -1.89
C THR A 246 -4.55 24.86 -2.39
N LEU A 247 -4.00 23.99 -1.53
CA LEU A 247 -3.64 22.61 -1.89
C LEU A 247 -4.71 21.60 -1.48
N VAL A 248 -5.30 21.82 -0.32
CA VAL A 248 -6.33 20.93 0.20
C VAL A 248 -7.22 21.68 1.19
N THR A 249 -8.51 21.38 1.16
CA THR A 249 -9.48 21.85 2.14
C THR A 249 -10.09 20.64 2.83
N THR A 250 -10.08 20.62 4.16
CA THR A 250 -10.81 19.62 4.94
C THR A 250 -12.17 20.15 5.33
N LYS A 251 -13.20 19.29 5.30
CA LYS A 251 -14.55 19.61 5.76
C LYS A 251 -15.02 18.51 6.70
N GLY A 252 -15.30 18.89 7.94
CA GLY A 252 -15.79 17.99 8.98
C GLY A 252 -17.09 18.50 9.59
N LYS A 253 -17.58 17.77 10.59
CA LYS A 253 -18.83 18.10 11.31
C LYS A 253 -18.69 19.38 12.16
N THR A 254 -17.49 19.68 12.61
CA THR A 254 -17.19 20.86 13.45
C THR A 254 -16.29 21.84 12.70
N LYS A 255 -16.27 23.10 13.15
CA LYS A 255 -15.36 24.11 12.57
C LYS A 255 -13.89 23.72 12.75
N GLN A 256 -13.52 23.11 13.88
CA GLN A 256 -12.15 22.67 14.16
C GLN A 256 -11.67 21.56 13.18
N ALA A 257 -12.60 20.80 12.62
CA ALA A 257 -12.30 19.76 11.64
C ALA A 257 -12.31 20.27 10.18
N SER A 258 -12.49 21.59 9.98
CA SER A 258 -12.56 22.23 8.65
C SER A 258 -11.44 23.26 8.53
N ASN A 259 -10.45 22.96 7.69
CA ASN A 259 -9.24 23.77 7.50
C ASN A 259 -8.92 23.91 6.03
N THR A 260 -8.17 24.95 5.68
CA THR A 260 -7.63 25.15 4.33
C THR A 260 -6.11 25.26 4.43
N TYR A 261 -5.43 24.38 3.70
CA TYR A 261 -3.98 24.29 3.63
C TYR A 261 -3.51 24.93 2.32
N LYS A 262 -2.52 25.81 2.43
CA LYS A 262 -1.98 26.58 1.30
C LYS A 262 -0.47 26.46 1.25
N THR A 263 0.09 26.71 0.06
CA THR A 263 1.52 26.94 -0.09
C THR A 263 1.92 28.22 0.67
N LEU A 264 2.90 28.12 1.56
CA LEU A 264 3.31 29.23 2.42
C LEU A 264 4.69 29.79 2.12
N ARG A 265 5.53 29.01 1.43
CA ARG A 265 6.94 29.35 1.13
C ARG A 265 7.13 29.67 -0.34
N GLU A 266 8.28 30.30 -0.65
CA GLU A 266 8.72 30.43 -2.03
C GLU A 266 9.06 29.06 -2.60
N PRO A 267 8.65 28.76 -3.84
CA PRO A 267 8.91 27.50 -4.50
C PRO A 267 10.41 27.28 -4.77
N LEU A 268 10.82 26.04 -4.90
CA LEU A 268 12.17 25.69 -5.32
C LEU A 268 12.33 25.78 -6.84
N ASP A 269 11.29 25.40 -7.58
CA ASP A 269 11.31 25.42 -9.05
C ASP A 269 9.87 25.38 -9.61
N LEU A 270 9.49 26.43 -10.32
CA LEU A 270 8.17 26.53 -10.98
C LEU A 270 8.18 25.97 -12.40
N GLU A 271 9.36 25.83 -13.01
CA GLU A 271 9.49 25.62 -14.46
C GLU A 271 9.84 24.17 -14.82
N ILE A 272 10.54 23.43 -13.94
CA ILE A 272 10.99 22.07 -14.25
C ILE A 272 9.78 21.18 -14.63
N PRO A 273 9.75 20.52 -15.80
CA PRO A 273 8.70 19.58 -16.16
C PRO A 273 8.62 18.43 -15.15
N LEU A 274 7.39 18.10 -14.71
CA LEU A 274 7.11 17.08 -13.71
C LEU A 274 6.24 15.97 -14.28
N ALA A 275 6.59 14.72 -13.98
CA ALA A 275 5.70 13.57 -14.08
C ALA A 275 5.56 12.90 -12.72
N VAL A 276 4.35 12.44 -12.40
CA VAL A 276 4.05 11.76 -11.13
C VAL A 276 3.57 10.34 -11.44
N LEU A 277 4.31 9.33 -10.98
CA LEU A 277 3.89 7.94 -11.12
C LEU A 277 2.97 7.54 -9.98
N VAL A 278 1.84 6.92 -10.31
CA VAL A 278 0.81 6.49 -9.36
C VAL A 278 0.28 5.09 -9.69
N ASN A 279 -0.20 4.38 -8.66
CA ASN A 279 -0.89 3.10 -8.83
C ASN A 279 -2.05 2.95 -7.83
N SER A 280 -2.73 1.80 -7.86
CA SER A 280 -3.87 1.52 -6.99
C SER A 280 -3.55 1.49 -5.49
N ALA A 281 -2.27 1.44 -5.11
CA ALA A 281 -1.82 1.53 -3.71
C ALA A 281 -1.37 2.96 -3.32
N THR A 282 -1.33 3.90 -4.26
CA THR A 282 -1.11 5.33 -3.98
C THR A 282 -2.34 5.89 -3.26
N ALA A 283 -2.21 6.34 -2.01
CA ALA A 283 -3.35 6.72 -1.18
C ALA A 283 -3.13 7.98 -0.32
N SER A 284 -4.23 8.65 0.08
CA SER A 284 -4.25 9.71 1.11
C SER A 284 -3.33 10.91 0.78
N ALA A 285 -2.29 11.19 1.58
CA ALA A 285 -1.33 12.29 1.36
C ALA A 285 -0.67 12.22 -0.04
N SER A 286 -0.43 11.01 -0.56
CA SER A 286 0.06 10.81 -1.93
C SER A 286 -0.95 11.28 -2.98
N GLU A 287 -2.25 11.06 -2.73
CA GLU A 287 -3.32 11.53 -3.60
C GLU A 287 -3.51 13.05 -3.51
N ILE A 288 -3.23 13.64 -2.34
CA ILE A 288 -3.20 15.10 -2.18
C ILE A 288 -2.09 15.70 -3.05
N LEU A 289 -0.86 15.17 -2.98
CA LEU A 289 0.26 15.67 -3.78
C LEU A 289 0.01 15.48 -5.27
N ALA A 290 -0.29 14.25 -5.71
CA ALA A 290 -0.54 13.94 -7.12
C ALA A 290 -1.71 14.75 -7.68
N GLY A 291 -2.84 14.77 -6.95
CA GLY A 291 -4.04 15.47 -7.37
C GLY A 291 -3.90 17.00 -7.36
N ALA A 292 -3.17 17.58 -6.40
CA ALA A 292 -2.91 19.01 -6.38
C ALA A 292 -2.02 19.44 -7.56
N LEU A 293 -0.98 18.67 -7.88
CA LEU A 293 -0.12 18.94 -9.04
C LEU A 293 -0.89 18.77 -10.35
N GLN A 294 -1.80 17.79 -10.44
CA GLN A 294 -2.68 17.60 -11.59
C GLN A 294 -3.69 18.77 -11.73
N ASP A 295 -4.37 19.15 -10.65
CA ASP A 295 -5.41 20.18 -10.65
C ASP A 295 -4.85 21.58 -10.96
N TYR A 296 -3.56 21.82 -10.68
CA TYR A 296 -2.86 23.04 -11.09
C TYR A 296 -2.16 22.93 -12.45
N ASP A 297 -2.37 21.85 -13.19
CA ASP A 297 -1.71 21.60 -14.48
C ASP A 297 -0.18 21.73 -14.39
N ARG A 298 0.37 21.34 -13.22
CA ARG A 298 1.80 21.45 -12.93
C ARG A 298 2.59 20.18 -13.25
N ALA A 299 1.92 19.04 -13.26
CA ALA A 299 2.53 17.74 -13.56
C ALA A 299 1.59 16.88 -14.39
N VAL A 300 2.17 16.00 -15.21
CA VAL A 300 1.46 14.90 -15.87
C VAL A 300 1.46 13.71 -14.93
N VAL A 301 0.28 13.17 -14.60
CA VAL A 301 0.12 11.98 -13.76
C VAL A 301 0.06 10.75 -14.65
N VAL A 302 0.92 9.75 -14.37
CA VAL A 302 1.10 8.54 -15.20
C VAL A 302 0.92 7.29 -14.36
N GLY A 303 0.26 6.27 -14.91
CA GLY A 303 0.12 4.96 -14.26
C GLY A 303 -1.31 4.48 -14.18
N ASN A 304 -1.79 4.09 -13.00
CA ASN A 304 -3.15 3.62 -12.77
C ASN A 304 -3.88 4.46 -11.74
N ARG A 305 -5.23 4.41 -11.82
CA ARG A 305 -6.11 5.09 -10.86
C ARG A 305 -5.70 4.78 -9.42
N THR A 306 -5.60 5.80 -8.58
CA THR A 306 -5.16 5.69 -7.20
C THR A 306 -6.21 5.01 -6.30
N PHE A 307 -5.88 4.80 -5.03
CA PHE A 307 -6.72 4.06 -4.07
C PHE A 307 -8.08 4.74 -3.84
N GLY A 308 -8.08 6.05 -3.68
CA GLY A 308 -9.30 6.83 -3.38
C GLY A 308 -9.61 6.93 -1.89
N LYS A 309 -8.61 7.29 -1.06
CA LYS A 309 -8.82 7.59 0.36
C LYS A 309 -8.91 9.09 0.57
N GLY A 310 -10.14 9.60 0.64
CA GLY A 310 -10.46 11.02 0.86
C GLY A 310 -10.84 11.39 2.31
N LEU A 311 -10.46 10.54 3.29
CA LEU A 311 -10.79 10.71 4.71
C LEU A 311 -9.56 11.15 5.50
N VAL A 312 -9.79 12.05 6.48
CA VAL A 312 -8.76 12.55 7.40
C VAL A 312 -9.03 12.05 8.81
N GLN A 313 -8.02 11.45 9.42
CA GLN A 313 -8.06 11.02 10.81
C GLN A 313 -7.32 12.00 11.70
N THR A 314 -7.83 12.17 12.93
CA THR A 314 -7.16 12.87 14.03
C THR A 314 -7.12 11.98 15.25
N THR A 315 -6.07 12.11 16.06
CA THR A 315 -5.97 11.40 17.33
C THR A 315 -6.71 12.14 18.43
N ARG A 316 -7.36 11.40 19.33
CA ARG A 316 -8.09 11.89 20.49
C ARG A 316 -7.67 11.09 21.72
N PRO A 317 -7.14 11.73 22.78
CA PRO A 317 -6.85 11.03 24.02
C PRO A 317 -8.14 10.53 24.66
N LEU A 318 -8.07 9.36 25.24
CA LEU A 318 -9.13 8.70 25.99
C LEU A 318 -8.67 8.49 27.44
N PRO A 319 -9.60 8.23 28.38
CA PRO A 319 -9.25 7.81 29.74
C PRO A 319 -8.33 6.59 29.76
N TYR A 320 -7.60 6.44 30.86
CA TYR A 320 -6.68 5.30 31.10
C TYR A 320 -5.58 5.16 30.02
N GLY A 321 -5.01 6.28 29.57
CA GLY A 321 -3.88 6.28 28.62
C GLY A 321 -4.23 5.85 27.19
N GLY A 322 -5.48 5.51 26.91
CA GLY A 322 -5.91 5.11 25.58
C GLY A 322 -5.93 6.27 24.58
N THR A 323 -5.88 5.96 23.31
CA THR A 323 -6.00 6.92 22.20
C THR A 323 -6.95 6.39 21.14
N MET A 324 -7.82 7.27 20.63
CA MET A 324 -8.65 6.98 19.47
C MET A 324 -8.16 7.74 18.24
N LYS A 325 -7.88 7.04 17.18
CA LYS A 325 -7.67 7.60 15.84
C LYS A 325 -9.03 7.66 15.15
N LEU A 326 -9.59 8.87 14.98
CA LEU A 326 -10.95 9.11 14.55
C LEU A 326 -11.01 9.80 13.20
N THR A 327 -11.81 9.30 12.28
CA THR A 327 -12.14 10.00 11.02
C THR A 327 -13.02 11.21 11.34
N THR A 328 -12.48 12.41 11.15
CA THR A 328 -13.12 13.68 11.51
C THR A 328 -13.54 14.52 10.31
N SER A 329 -12.95 14.31 9.15
CA SER A 329 -13.21 15.13 7.95
C SER A 329 -13.04 14.35 6.66
N LYS A 330 -13.62 14.89 5.58
CA LYS A 330 -13.24 14.60 4.20
C LYS A 330 -12.31 15.70 3.70
N TYR A 331 -11.41 15.37 2.77
CA TYR A 331 -10.60 16.39 2.12
C TYR A 331 -10.97 16.57 0.63
N TYR A 332 -10.69 17.76 0.16
CA TYR A 332 -10.98 18.23 -1.19
C TYR A 332 -9.72 18.89 -1.74
N ILE A 333 -9.27 18.45 -2.90
CA ILE A 333 -8.10 18.97 -3.60
C ILE A 333 -8.44 20.23 -4.41
N PRO A 334 -7.49 20.92 -5.07
CA PRO A 334 -7.69 22.29 -5.58
C PRO A 334 -8.89 22.49 -6.50
N SER A 335 -9.24 21.55 -7.35
CA SER A 335 -10.45 21.60 -8.19
C SER A 335 -11.76 21.57 -7.39
N GLY A 336 -11.72 21.25 -6.11
CA GLY A 336 -12.89 21.06 -5.24
C GLY A 336 -13.42 19.64 -5.19
N ARG A 337 -12.81 18.70 -5.95
CA ARG A 337 -13.21 17.28 -5.94
C ARG A 337 -12.73 16.55 -4.68
N CYS A 338 -13.52 15.57 -4.23
CA CYS A 338 -13.16 14.62 -3.19
C CYS A 338 -12.74 13.30 -3.82
N VAL A 339 -11.54 12.82 -3.52
CA VAL A 339 -11.01 11.57 -4.11
C VAL A 339 -11.60 10.30 -3.49
N GLN A 340 -12.45 10.41 -2.45
CA GLN A 340 -13.01 9.24 -1.74
C GLN A 340 -13.74 8.31 -2.69
N ALA A 341 -13.22 7.08 -2.85
CA ALA A 341 -13.76 6.11 -3.79
C ALA A 341 -14.68 5.07 -3.13
N ILE A 342 -14.51 4.80 -1.84
CA ILE A 342 -15.27 3.76 -1.13
C ILE A 342 -16.40 4.40 -0.33
N ASP A 343 -17.62 3.89 -0.52
CA ASP A 343 -18.79 4.35 0.23
C ASP A 343 -18.98 3.52 1.50
N TYR A 344 -18.40 3.98 2.60
CA TYR A 344 -18.54 3.33 3.90
C TYR A 344 -19.93 3.51 4.55
N LYS A 345 -20.76 4.42 4.03
CA LYS A 345 -22.11 4.66 4.58
C LYS A 345 -23.11 3.60 4.15
N HIS A 346 -22.98 3.11 2.93
CA HIS A 346 -23.87 2.12 2.36
C HIS A 346 -23.13 0.80 2.25
N ARG A 347 -23.38 -0.08 3.21
CA ARG A 347 -22.85 -1.44 3.22
C ARG A 347 -23.82 -2.38 2.55
N ASN A 348 -23.30 -3.37 1.84
CA ASN A 348 -24.07 -4.49 1.32
C ASN A 348 -24.59 -5.36 2.46
N GLU A 349 -25.53 -6.26 2.18
CA GLU A 349 -26.11 -7.18 3.18
C GLU A 349 -25.06 -8.08 3.86
N ASP A 350 -23.97 -8.41 3.16
CA ASP A 350 -22.81 -9.16 3.67
C ASP A 350 -21.81 -8.32 4.46
N GLY A 351 -22.10 -7.02 4.68
CA GLY A 351 -21.24 -6.06 5.37
C GLY A 351 -20.10 -5.50 4.51
N SER A 352 -19.92 -5.94 3.28
CA SER A 352 -18.94 -5.40 2.34
C SER A 352 -19.28 -3.96 1.93
N VAL A 353 -18.27 -3.23 1.43
CA VAL A 353 -18.42 -1.86 0.94
C VAL A 353 -18.10 -1.79 -0.55
N GLY A 354 -18.90 -1.05 -1.29
CA GLY A 354 -18.72 -0.82 -2.72
C GLY A 354 -17.86 0.42 -3.00
N ARG A 355 -17.32 0.48 -4.22
CA ARG A 355 -16.78 1.73 -4.78
C ARG A 355 -17.93 2.58 -5.32
N ILE A 356 -17.75 3.90 -5.29
CA ILE A 356 -18.68 4.83 -5.94
C ILE A 356 -18.62 4.53 -7.45
N PRO A 357 -19.75 4.18 -8.09
CA PRO A 357 -19.80 3.93 -9.53
C PRO A 357 -19.39 5.19 -10.33
N ASP A 358 -18.70 5.03 -11.44
CA ASP A 358 -18.28 6.15 -12.29
C ASP A 358 -19.48 7.00 -12.78
N SER A 359 -20.67 6.39 -12.90
CA SER A 359 -21.93 7.08 -13.25
C SER A 359 -22.42 8.06 -12.17
N LEU A 360 -21.97 7.92 -10.93
CA LEU A 360 -22.34 8.79 -9.80
C LEU A 360 -21.23 9.80 -9.48
N THR A 361 -20.14 9.83 -10.26
CA THR A 361 -19.06 10.79 -10.09
C THR A 361 -19.42 12.14 -10.72
N THR A 362 -18.94 13.23 -10.11
CA THR A 362 -19.12 14.59 -10.60
C THR A 362 -17.90 15.05 -11.38
N VAL A 363 -18.12 15.79 -12.47
CA VAL A 363 -17.06 16.41 -13.26
C VAL A 363 -16.60 17.69 -12.58
N PHE A 364 -15.29 17.85 -12.47
CA PHE A 364 -14.59 19.06 -12.05
C PHE A 364 -13.57 19.46 -13.13
N HIS A 365 -12.93 20.60 -12.97
CA HIS A 365 -11.94 21.08 -13.93
C HIS A 365 -10.65 21.49 -13.22
N THR A 366 -9.52 21.22 -13.86
CA THR A 366 -8.22 21.74 -13.47
C THR A 366 -8.13 23.25 -13.67
N ALA A 367 -7.03 23.87 -13.27
CA ALA A 367 -6.80 25.30 -13.47
C ALA A 367 -6.83 25.72 -14.95
N ALA A 368 -6.35 24.87 -15.85
CA ALA A 368 -6.42 25.06 -17.30
C ALA A 368 -7.78 24.67 -17.92
N GLY A 369 -8.68 24.02 -17.16
CA GLY A 369 -9.99 23.61 -17.63
C GLY A 369 -10.08 22.14 -18.12
N ARG A 370 -9.07 21.30 -17.91
CA ARG A 370 -9.14 19.86 -18.21
C ARG A 370 -10.15 19.17 -17.30
N GLU A 371 -10.92 18.23 -17.84
CA GLU A 371 -11.88 17.46 -17.03
C GLU A 371 -11.17 16.49 -16.08
N VAL A 372 -11.61 16.50 -14.82
CA VAL A 372 -11.25 15.56 -13.78
C VAL A 372 -12.50 15.16 -13.00
N ARG A 373 -12.49 14.02 -12.31
CA ARG A 373 -13.68 13.52 -11.60
C ARG A 373 -13.39 13.24 -10.13
N ASP A 374 -14.44 13.31 -9.32
CA ASP A 374 -14.42 12.86 -7.91
C ASP A 374 -14.75 11.37 -7.78
N GLY A 375 -14.87 10.87 -6.55
CA GLY A 375 -15.43 9.56 -6.22
C GLY A 375 -14.61 8.34 -6.63
N GLY A 376 -13.45 8.51 -7.26
CA GLY A 376 -12.70 7.39 -7.81
C GLY A 376 -11.19 7.39 -7.55
N GLY A 377 -10.68 8.20 -6.63
CA GLY A 377 -9.25 8.49 -6.51
C GLY A 377 -8.80 9.52 -7.55
N VAL A 378 -7.48 9.62 -7.75
CA VAL A 378 -6.88 10.42 -8.82
C VAL A 378 -6.76 9.53 -10.06
N THR A 379 -7.45 9.91 -11.14
CA THR A 379 -7.30 9.25 -12.44
C THR A 379 -6.06 9.84 -13.14
N PRO A 380 -5.10 9.02 -13.58
CA PRO A 380 -3.92 9.53 -14.26
C PRO A 380 -4.26 10.14 -15.63
N ASP A 381 -3.45 11.10 -16.07
CA ASP A 381 -3.55 11.70 -17.40
C ASP A 381 -3.13 10.69 -18.50
N ILE A 382 -2.16 9.81 -18.17
CA ILE A 382 -1.74 8.70 -19.01
C ILE A 382 -1.97 7.39 -18.25
N THR A 383 -2.99 6.64 -18.65
CA THR A 383 -3.24 5.30 -18.07
C THR A 383 -2.35 4.27 -18.75
N VAL A 384 -1.56 3.54 -17.96
CA VAL A 384 -0.67 2.49 -18.43
C VAL A 384 -1.26 1.12 -18.12
N LYS A 385 -1.51 0.35 -19.17
CA LYS A 385 -2.03 -1.02 -18.99
C LYS A 385 -0.94 -1.92 -18.42
N GLN A 386 -1.16 -2.40 -17.21
CA GLN A 386 -0.27 -3.38 -16.59
C GLN A 386 -0.56 -4.78 -17.12
N ASP A 387 0.50 -5.58 -17.29
CA ASP A 387 0.35 -6.99 -17.55
C ASP A 387 -0.19 -7.69 -16.29
N LYS A 388 -1.08 -8.63 -16.47
CA LYS A 388 -1.50 -9.49 -15.36
C LYS A 388 -0.36 -10.45 -15.04
N LEU A 389 0.09 -10.43 -13.80
CA LEU A 389 1.07 -11.42 -13.34
C LEU A 389 0.49 -12.83 -13.50
N PRO A 390 1.28 -13.77 -14.01
CA PRO A 390 0.86 -15.16 -14.13
C PRO A 390 0.49 -15.76 -12.76
N ASN A 391 -0.57 -16.53 -12.69
CA ASN A 391 -1.02 -17.16 -11.45
C ASN A 391 0.07 -18.04 -10.81
N ILE A 392 0.89 -18.71 -11.61
CA ILE A 392 2.03 -19.53 -11.13
C ILE A 392 3.00 -18.71 -10.25
N LEU A 393 3.24 -17.43 -10.58
CA LEU A 393 4.14 -16.57 -9.78
C LEU A 393 3.65 -16.40 -8.36
N PHE A 394 2.34 -16.20 -8.16
CA PHE A 394 1.77 -16.10 -6.82
C PHE A 394 2.11 -17.33 -5.97
N TYR A 395 1.97 -18.52 -6.52
CA TYR A 395 2.27 -19.76 -5.81
C TYR A 395 3.78 -19.99 -5.63
N LEU A 396 4.61 -19.68 -6.64
CA LEU A 396 6.08 -19.76 -6.51
C LEU A 396 6.62 -18.85 -5.39
N VAL A 397 6.01 -17.68 -5.21
CA VAL A 397 6.35 -16.76 -4.10
C VAL A 397 5.79 -17.27 -2.77
N ASN A 398 4.51 -17.66 -2.73
CA ASN A 398 3.83 -18.09 -1.50
C ASN A 398 4.45 -19.37 -0.90
N ASP A 399 4.89 -20.29 -1.75
CA ASP A 399 5.60 -21.52 -1.35
C ASP A 399 7.09 -21.28 -1.08
N ASN A 400 7.54 -20.04 -1.10
CA ASN A 400 8.92 -19.60 -0.90
C ASN A 400 9.94 -20.20 -1.91
N LEU A 401 9.51 -20.68 -3.08
CA LEU A 401 10.41 -21.33 -4.03
C LEU A 401 11.41 -20.34 -4.64
N ILE A 402 10.95 -19.14 -5.04
CA ILE A 402 11.83 -18.07 -5.53
C ILE A 402 12.79 -17.62 -4.41
N PHE A 403 12.28 -17.47 -3.19
CA PHE A 403 13.08 -17.09 -2.03
C PHE A 403 14.18 -18.11 -1.71
N ASN A 404 13.83 -19.40 -1.69
CA ASN A 404 14.76 -20.49 -1.42
C ASN A 404 15.84 -20.59 -2.50
N TYR A 405 15.44 -20.51 -3.78
CA TYR A 405 16.39 -20.50 -4.88
C TYR A 405 17.38 -19.33 -4.79
N ALA A 406 16.86 -18.12 -4.52
CA ALA A 406 17.73 -16.96 -4.33
C ALA A 406 18.70 -17.13 -3.15
N THR A 407 18.28 -17.81 -2.08
CA THR A 407 19.14 -18.13 -0.94
C THR A 407 20.25 -19.11 -1.36
N GLU A 408 19.91 -20.19 -2.06
CA GLU A 408 20.89 -21.15 -2.56
C GLU A 408 21.85 -20.54 -3.60
N TYR A 409 21.33 -19.66 -4.47
CA TYR A 409 22.13 -18.93 -5.43
C TYR A 409 23.20 -18.06 -4.73
N CYS A 410 22.82 -17.35 -3.69
CA CYS A 410 23.75 -16.48 -2.94
C CYS A 410 24.83 -17.27 -2.18
N LEU A 411 24.58 -18.52 -1.80
CA LEU A 411 25.62 -19.39 -1.21
C LEU A 411 26.70 -19.76 -2.20
N LYS A 412 26.34 -19.89 -3.48
CA LYS A 412 27.26 -20.27 -4.58
C LYS A 412 27.97 -19.07 -5.21
N HIS A 413 27.40 -17.87 -5.08
CA HIS A 413 27.87 -16.66 -5.75
C HIS A 413 28.18 -15.57 -4.71
N PRO A 414 29.41 -15.43 -4.20
CA PRO A 414 29.76 -14.39 -3.22
C PRO A 414 29.53 -12.96 -3.71
N THR A 415 29.58 -12.73 -5.00
CA THR A 415 29.36 -11.44 -5.67
C THR A 415 28.51 -11.61 -6.93
N ILE A 416 27.81 -10.54 -7.31
CA ILE A 416 27.05 -10.47 -8.56
C ILE A 416 27.35 -9.13 -9.27
N PRO A 417 27.05 -9.01 -10.59
CA PRO A 417 27.10 -7.74 -11.31
C PRO A 417 26.25 -6.66 -10.66
N ALA A 418 26.48 -5.39 -11.04
CA ALA A 418 25.66 -4.29 -10.60
C ALA A 418 24.17 -4.50 -10.94
N PRO A 419 23.21 -3.96 -10.14
CA PRO A 419 21.78 -4.22 -10.35
C PRO A 419 21.29 -3.97 -11.78
N LYS A 420 21.80 -2.93 -12.44
CA LYS A 420 21.43 -2.62 -13.83
C LYS A 420 21.90 -3.68 -14.85
N ASP A 421 22.96 -4.43 -14.55
CA ASP A 421 23.60 -5.36 -15.48
C ASP A 421 23.27 -6.83 -15.17
N PHE A 422 22.75 -7.09 -13.95
CA PHE A 422 22.41 -8.44 -13.52
C PHE A 422 21.21 -9.01 -14.28
N LYS A 423 21.31 -10.27 -14.70
CA LYS A 423 20.23 -11.04 -15.35
C LYS A 423 20.36 -12.50 -14.96
N ILE A 424 19.24 -13.20 -14.84
CA ILE A 424 19.18 -14.65 -14.71
C ILE A 424 19.50 -15.27 -16.06
N THR A 425 20.54 -16.08 -16.12
CA THR A 425 20.92 -16.82 -17.34
C THR A 425 19.98 -18.01 -17.60
N ASP A 426 20.05 -18.60 -18.78
CA ASP A 426 19.27 -19.81 -19.07
C ASP A 426 19.72 -21.01 -18.22
N ALA A 427 21.01 -21.07 -17.85
CA ALA A 427 21.53 -22.09 -16.95
C ALA A 427 20.97 -21.91 -15.52
N ASP A 428 21.01 -20.68 -14.98
CA ASP A 428 20.40 -20.38 -13.68
C ASP A 428 18.91 -20.74 -13.64
N TYR A 429 18.21 -20.46 -14.74
CA TYR A 429 16.79 -20.77 -14.84
C TYR A 429 16.51 -22.27 -14.96
N ALA A 430 17.38 -23.03 -15.62
CA ALA A 430 17.29 -24.50 -15.66
C ALA A 430 17.47 -25.10 -14.25
N ASP A 431 18.42 -24.57 -13.45
CA ASP A 431 18.61 -24.96 -12.05
C ASP A 431 17.37 -24.66 -11.22
N PHE A 432 16.76 -23.48 -11.41
CA PHE A 432 15.49 -23.12 -10.76
C PHE A 432 14.37 -24.10 -11.12
N LYS A 433 14.18 -24.42 -12.41
CA LYS A 433 13.16 -25.38 -12.84
C LYS A 433 13.36 -26.75 -12.20
N ALA A 434 14.61 -27.22 -12.15
CA ALA A 434 14.94 -28.50 -11.51
C ALA A 434 14.61 -28.50 -10.01
N MET A 435 14.84 -27.39 -9.31
CA MET A 435 14.45 -27.21 -7.91
C MET A 435 12.93 -27.26 -7.73
N VAL A 436 12.16 -26.54 -8.57
CA VAL A 436 10.69 -26.52 -8.53
C VAL A 436 10.11 -27.92 -8.77
N GLN A 437 10.65 -28.67 -9.74
CA GLN A 437 10.22 -30.04 -10.04
C GLN A 437 10.46 -30.99 -8.85
N LYS A 438 11.61 -30.87 -8.17
CA LYS A 438 11.92 -31.67 -6.96
C LYS A 438 11.02 -31.33 -5.76
N ALA A 439 10.48 -30.14 -5.71
CA ALA A 439 9.65 -29.65 -4.59
C ALA A 439 8.21 -30.19 -4.62
N ASP A 440 7.83 -31.04 -5.59
CA ASP A 440 6.42 -31.49 -5.85
C ASP A 440 5.45 -30.28 -5.86
N PHE A 441 5.88 -29.21 -6.52
CA PHE A 441 5.14 -27.96 -6.59
C PHE A 441 3.85 -28.13 -7.37
N LYS A 442 2.75 -27.69 -6.75
CA LYS A 442 1.40 -27.72 -7.35
C LYS A 442 0.76 -26.36 -7.14
N TYR A 443 0.06 -25.86 -8.14
CA TYR A 443 -0.68 -24.62 -8.05
C TYR A 443 -2.05 -24.74 -8.69
N ASP A 444 -2.98 -23.90 -8.22
CA ASP A 444 -4.37 -23.98 -8.58
C ASP A 444 -4.62 -23.34 -9.95
N GLN A 445 -5.13 -24.11 -10.89
CA GLN A 445 -5.51 -23.62 -12.20
C GLN A 445 -7.02 -23.34 -12.26
N GLN A 446 -7.37 -22.09 -12.14
CA GLN A 446 -8.76 -21.63 -12.24
C GLN A 446 -9.40 -22.02 -13.58
N THR A 447 -8.60 -22.06 -14.66
CA THR A 447 -9.07 -22.41 -16.00
C THR A 447 -9.58 -23.84 -16.07
N GLU A 448 -8.90 -24.81 -15.44
CA GLU A 448 -9.35 -26.21 -15.39
C GLU A 448 -10.66 -26.36 -14.60
N LYS A 449 -10.78 -25.63 -13.46
CA LYS A 449 -12.01 -25.62 -12.66
C LYS A 449 -13.20 -25.06 -13.44
N ILE A 450 -12.99 -23.92 -14.13
CA ILE A 450 -14.04 -23.29 -14.93
C ILE A 450 -14.42 -24.21 -16.10
N LEU A 451 -13.46 -24.85 -16.77
CA LEU A 451 -13.72 -25.77 -17.85
C LEU A 451 -14.51 -27.00 -17.37
N LYS A 452 -14.16 -27.54 -16.21
CA LYS A 452 -14.90 -28.65 -15.58
C LYS A 452 -16.34 -28.24 -15.28
N ASN A 453 -16.55 -27.09 -14.66
CA ASN A 453 -17.88 -26.57 -14.36
C ASN A 453 -18.70 -26.31 -15.62
N LEU A 454 -18.06 -25.78 -16.68
CA LEU A 454 -18.69 -25.57 -17.98
C LEU A 454 -19.12 -26.89 -18.62
N LYS A 455 -18.28 -27.93 -18.53
CA LYS A 455 -18.59 -29.28 -19.04
C LYS A 455 -19.75 -29.91 -18.29
N GLU A 456 -19.79 -29.81 -16.96
CA GLU A 456 -20.91 -30.28 -16.13
C GLU A 456 -22.21 -29.54 -16.47
N MET A 457 -22.15 -28.24 -16.75
CA MET A 457 -23.32 -27.47 -17.17
C MET A 457 -23.78 -27.86 -18.58
N ALA A 458 -22.86 -28.04 -19.53
CA ALA A 458 -23.15 -28.48 -20.89
C ALA A 458 -23.76 -29.91 -20.91
N GLU A 459 -23.37 -30.79 -19.99
CA GLU A 459 -23.97 -32.11 -19.79
C GLU A 459 -25.40 -31.98 -19.29
N PHE A 460 -25.65 -31.15 -18.26
CA PHE A 460 -26.96 -30.90 -17.70
C PHE A 460 -27.95 -30.31 -18.72
N GLU A 461 -27.45 -29.40 -19.58
CA GLU A 461 -28.26 -28.78 -20.65
C GLU A 461 -28.36 -29.63 -21.93
N GLY A 462 -27.68 -30.80 -22.00
CA GLY A 462 -27.75 -31.73 -23.13
C GLY A 462 -26.85 -31.40 -24.32
N TYR A 463 -25.94 -30.39 -24.23
CA TYR A 463 -25.04 -29.98 -25.30
C TYR A 463 -23.70 -30.74 -25.34
N LEU A 464 -23.38 -31.50 -24.29
CA LEU A 464 -22.04 -32.12 -24.17
C LEU A 464 -21.74 -33.10 -25.30
N THR A 465 -22.76 -33.82 -25.82
CA THR A 465 -22.58 -34.78 -26.90
C THR A 465 -22.10 -34.09 -28.19
N ASP A 466 -22.72 -32.97 -28.53
CA ASP A 466 -22.43 -32.20 -29.74
C ASP A 466 -21.11 -31.42 -29.66
N ALA A 467 -20.70 -31.02 -28.45
CA ALA A 467 -19.49 -30.26 -28.18
C ALA A 467 -18.32 -31.12 -27.62
N SER A 468 -18.44 -32.45 -27.69
CA SER A 468 -17.49 -33.38 -27.05
C SER A 468 -16.06 -33.20 -27.53
N ASP A 469 -15.83 -32.97 -28.82
CA ASP A 469 -14.49 -32.87 -29.38
C ASP A 469 -13.84 -31.52 -29.09
N GLU A 470 -14.65 -30.44 -29.01
CA GLU A 470 -14.21 -29.12 -28.57
C GLU A 470 -13.78 -29.14 -27.09
N PHE A 471 -14.58 -29.80 -26.23
CA PHE A 471 -14.19 -29.97 -24.83
C PHE A 471 -12.90 -30.75 -24.68
N LYS A 472 -12.72 -31.87 -25.39
CA LYS A 472 -11.46 -32.64 -25.39
C LYS A 472 -10.26 -31.81 -25.87
N ALA A 473 -10.46 -31.02 -26.93
CA ALA A 473 -9.42 -30.14 -27.44
C ALA A 473 -9.04 -29.05 -26.44
N LEU A 474 -10.03 -28.45 -25.75
CA LEU A 474 -9.79 -27.48 -24.68
C LEU A 474 -9.10 -28.12 -23.47
N GLU A 475 -9.57 -29.28 -23.00
CA GLU A 475 -8.94 -30.03 -21.90
C GLU A 475 -7.47 -30.29 -22.20
N LYS A 476 -7.14 -30.77 -23.42
CA LYS A 476 -5.75 -31.01 -23.84
C LYS A 476 -4.91 -29.73 -23.87
N LYS A 477 -5.46 -28.60 -24.34
CA LYS A 477 -4.74 -27.32 -24.43
C LYS A 477 -4.59 -26.62 -23.10
N LEU A 478 -5.58 -26.74 -22.22
CA LEU A 478 -5.65 -26.07 -20.92
C LEU A 478 -5.20 -26.97 -19.77
N SER A 479 -4.92 -28.26 -20.02
CA SER A 479 -4.38 -29.16 -18.99
C SER A 479 -3.09 -28.65 -18.42
N HIS A 480 -2.93 -28.82 -17.13
CA HIS A 480 -1.76 -28.42 -16.38
C HIS A 480 -0.51 -29.15 -16.87
N ASN A 481 0.52 -28.37 -17.21
CA ASN A 481 1.86 -28.87 -17.49
C ASN A 481 2.87 -27.90 -16.91
N LEU A 482 3.43 -28.26 -15.75
CA LEU A 482 4.35 -27.40 -15.00
C LEU A 482 5.56 -26.96 -15.86
N GLU A 483 6.14 -27.86 -16.64
CA GLU A 483 7.31 -27.54 -17.46
C GLU A 483 6.97 -26.51 -18.53
N ARG A 484 5.86 -26.73 -19.27
CA ARG A 484 5.36 -25.77 -20.25
C ARG A 484 5.07 -24.41 -19.63
N ASP A 485 4.45 -24.39 -18.45
CA ASP A 485 4.05 -23.13 -17.81
C ASP A 485 5.26 -22.38 -17.26
N LEU A 486 6.26 -23.08 -16.73
CA LEU A 486 7.55 -22.49 -16.36
C LEU A 486 8.26 -21.89 -17.58
N ASP A 487 8.22 -22.56 -18.75
CA ASP A 487 8.81 -22.03 -19.98
C ASP A 487 8.02 -20.84 -20.54
N HIS A 488 6.70 -20.92 -20.54
CA HIS A 488 5.82 -19.87 -21.04
C HIS A 488 5.95 -18.56 -20.26
N PHE A 489 6.06 -18.65 -18.93
CA PHE A 489 6.18 -17.50 -18.05
C PHE A 489 7.62 -17.23 -17.60
N SER A 490 8.60 -17.78 -18.31
CA SER A 490 10.02 -17.71 -17.94
C SER A 490 10.54 -16.28 -17.78
N LYS A 491 10.05 -15.33 -18.58
CA LYS A 491 10.44 -13.92 -18.48
C LYS A 491 10.07 -13.35 -17.12
N ASP A 492 8.81 -13.45 -16.74
CA ASP A 492 8.30 -12.87 -15.48
C ASP A 492 8.93 -13.55 -14.26
N ILE A 493 9.14 -14.87 -14.36
CA ILE A 493 9.77 -15.66 -13.29
C ILE A 493 11.25 -15.25 -13.13
N LYS A 494 12.00 -15.11 -14.23
CA LYS A 494 13.40 -14.65 -14.19
C LYS A 494 13.54 -13.25 -13.62
N GLU A 495 12.63 -12.34 -13.95
CA GLU A 495 12.60 -10.99 -13.40
C GLU A 495 12.38 -11.02 -11.88
N MET A 496 11.44 -11.83 -11.40
CA MET A 496 11.17 -11.98 -9.97
C MET A 496 12.37 -12.60 -9.22
N ILE A 497 13.00 -13.62 -9.78
CA ILE A 497 14.21 -14.22 -9.21
C ILE A 497 15.34 -13.18 -9.17
N ALA A 498 15.54 -12.40 -10.25
CA ALA A 498 16.58 -11.38 -10.30
C ALA A 498 16.39 -10.32 -9.21
N VAL A 499 15.17 -9.81 -9.01
CA VAL A 499 14.83 -8.85 -7.96
C VAL A 499 15.16 -9.45 -6.58
N GLU A 500 14.77 -10.70 -6.35
CA GLU A 500 14.96 -11.39 -5.06
C GLU A 500 16.45 -11.66 -4.76
N ILE A 501 17.25 -11.98 -5.78
CA ILE A 501 18.71 -12.12 -5.62
C ILE A 501 19.36 -10.76 -5.37
N ILE A 502 19.08 -9.76 -6.21
CA ILE A 502 19.68 -8.42 -6.11
C ILE A 502 19.45 -7.81 -4.73
N LYS A 503 18.27 -7.98 -4.17
CA LYS A 503 17.91 -7.49 -2.83
C LYS A 503 18.87 -8.00 -1.74
N ARG A 504 19.43 -9.19 -1.87
CA ARG A 504 20.38 -9.77 -0.92
C ARG A 504 21.77 -9.14 -0.95
N TYR A 505 22.18 -8.56 -2.09
CA TYR A 505 23.49 -7.91 -2.25
C TYR A 505 23.41 -6.38 -2.17
N TYR A 506 22.31 -5.80 -2.67
CA TYR A 506 22.18 -4.36 -2.87
C TYR A 506 20.97 -3.76 -2.14
N TYR A 507 20.32 -4.54 -1.26
CA TYR A 507 19.16 -4.14 -0.46
C TYR A 507 18.00 -3.59 -1.30
N GLN A 508 17.09 -2.85 -0.69
CA GLN A 508 15.93 -2.26 -1.35
C GLN A 508 16.31 -1.38 -2.55
N ARG A 509 17.38 -0.62 -2.43
CA ARG A 509 17.88 0.22 -3.51
C ARG A 509 18.19 -0.58 -4.78
N GLY A 510 18.83 -1.74 -4.63
CA GLY A 510 19.14 -2.62 -5.77
C GLY A 510 17.88 -3.16 -6.45
N SER A 511 16.87 -3.57 -5.67
CA SER A 511 15.62 -4.06 -6.24
C SER A 511 14.86 -2.97 -7.00
N ILE A 512 14.86 -1.73 -6.51
CA ILE A 512 14.26 -0.60 -7.24
C ILE A 512 14.97 -0.41 -8.59
N ILE A 513 16.29 -0.37 -8.61
CA ILE A 513 17.07 -0.21 -9.86
C ILE A 513 16.73 -1.32 -10.86
N GLN A 514 16.59 -2.56 -10.39
CA GLN A 514 16.23 -3.70 -11.26
C GLN A 514 14.83 -3.55 -11.83
N GLN A 515 13.85 -3.17 -11.00
CA GLN A 515 12.47 -2.99 -11.43
C GLN A 515 12.28 -1.85 -12.44
N LEU A 516 13.07 -0.78 -12.33
CA LEU A 516 13.01 0.36 -13.26
C LEU A 516 13.47 0.06 -14.68
N LYS A 517 14.19 -1.05 -14.95
CA LYS A 517 14.71 -1.39 -16.30
C LYS A 517 13.60 -1.52 -17.35
N ASP A 518 12.55 -2.26 -17.01
CA ASP A 518 11.45 -2.55 -17.92
C ASP A 518 10.12 -1.92 -17.50
N ASP A 519 10.19 -0.94 -16.61
CA ASP A 519 9.05 -0.22 -16.04
C ASP A 519 8.27 0.56 -17.12
N LYS A 520 7.04 0.12 -17.40
CA LYS A 520 6.17 0.71 -18.41
C LYS A 520 5.72 2.12 -18.02
N ASP A 521 5.39 2.35 -16.74
CA ASP A 521 4.95 3.65 -16.25
C ASP A 521 6.09 4.67 -16.39
N LEU A 522 7.32 4.26 -16.03
CA LEU A 522 8.50 5.11 -16.17
C LEU A 522 8.80 5.40 -17.65
N LYS A 523 8.69 4.41 -18.55
CA LYS A 523 8.89 4.61 -19.99
C LYS A 523 7.92 5.64 -20.55
N GLU A 524 6.65 5.58 -20.18
CA GLU A 524 5.65 6.58 -20.58
C GLU A 524 5.97 7.97 -20.01
N ALA A 525 6.34 8.06 -18.73
CA ALA A 525 6.74 9.33 -18.11
C ALA A 525 7.97 9.93 -18.78
N VAL A 526 8.99 9.14 -19.08
CA VAL A 526 10.17 9.58 -19.84
C VAL A 526 9.78 10.03 -21.25
N GLY A 527 8.92 9.28 -21.93
CA GLY A 527 8.43 9.60 -23.27
C GLY A 527 7.72 10.97 -23.34
N ILE A 528 6.90 11.30 -22.33
CA ILE A 528 6.23 12.60 -22.29
C ILE A 528 7.19 13.74 -21.90
N LEU A 529 8.11 13.51 -20.95
CA LEU A 529 9.08 14.52 -20.51
C LEU A 529 10.12 14.85 -21.57
N THR A 530 10.41 13.94 -22.49
CA THR A 530 11.33 14.14 -23.62
C THR A 530 10.65 14.75 -24.86
N ALA A 531 9.33 14.97 -24.81
CA ALA A 531 8.53 15.59 -25.89
C ALA A 531 7.85 16.89 -25.41
N PRO A 532 8.56 18.04 -25.35
CA PRO A 532 8.07 19.27 -24.73
C PRO A 532 6.73 19.78 -25.26
N GLU A 533 6.48 19.66 -26.56
CA GLU A 533 5.21 20.11 -27.15
C GLU A 533 4.05 19.21 -26.71
N LYS A 534 4.25 17.89 -26.69
CA LYS A 534 3.26 16.94 -26.20
C LYS A 534 3.00 17.11 -24.71
N TYR A 535 4.06 17.39 -23.91
CA TYR A 535 3.92 17.70 -22.49
C TYR A 535 3.04 18.93 -22.26
N LYS A 536 3.26 20.03 -23.00
CA LYS A 536 2.44 21.24 -22.91
C LYS A 536 1.00 20.99 -23.35
N GLU A 537 0.81 20.24 -24.44
CA GLU A 537 -0.53 19.86 -24.92
C GLU A 537 -1.31 19.08 -23.86
N MET A 538 -0.67 18.14 -23.18
CA MET A 538 -1.30 17.35 -22.10
C MET A 538 -1.75 18.19 -20.90
N LEU A 539 -1.08 19.30 -20.63
CA LEU A 539 -1.41 20.22 -19.54
C LEU A 539 -2.33 21.37 -19.99
N SER A 540 -2.79 21.38 -21.25
CA SER A 540 -3.71 22.38 -21.80
C SER A 540 -5.06 21.75 -22.16
N VAL A 541 -6.08 22.59 -22.31
CA VAL A 541 -7.38 22.14 -22.86
C VAL A 541 -7.18 21.77 -24.32
N PRO A 542 -7.61 20.60 -24.79
CA PRO A 542 -7.64 20.32 -26.23
C PRO A 542 -8.43 21.42 -26.94
N PRO A 543 -7.96 21.95 -28.09
CA PRO A 543 -8.73 22.89 -28.86
C PRO A 543 -10.09 22.27 -29.18
N ILE A 544 -11.18 23.03 -28.93
CA ILE A 544 -12.54 22.62 -29.27
C ILE A 544 -12.52 22.32 -30.77
N LYS A 545 -12.65 21.04 -31.16
CA LYS A 545 -12.86 20.68 -32.56
C LYS A 545 -14.14 21.42 -33.00
N PRO A 546 -14.11 22.25 -34.06
CA PRO A 546 -15.32 22.83 -34.59
C PRO A 546 -16.31 21.69 -34.83
N ASP A 547 -17.52 21.83 -34.32
CA ASP A 547 -18.62 20.90 -34.56
C ASP A 547 -18.72 20.70 -36.08
N GLU A 548 -18.28 19.58 -36.61
CA GLU A 548 -18.54 19.21 -38.00
C GLU A 548 -20.04 19.04 -38.09
N GLY A 549 -20.70 20.15 -38.44
CA GLY A 549 -22.13 20.28 -38.51
C GLY A 549 -22.76 19.02 -39.11
N LYS A 550 -23.65 18.41 -38.36
CA LYS A 550 -24.59 17.42 -38.89
C LYS A 550 -25.22 18.03 -40.15
N LYS A 551 -24.72 17.59 -41.31
CA LYS A 551 -25.48 17.78 -42.55
C LYS A 551 -26.76 16.97 -42.36
N GLU A 552 -27.85 17.72 -42.15
CA GLU A 552 -29.19 17.15 -42.27
C GLU A 552 -29.31 16.46 -43.63
N LYS A 553 -29.69 15.21 -43.62
CA LYS A 553 -30.35 14.50 -44.70
C LYS A 553 -31.57 13.83 -44.13
#